data_a7b7a73fd0c140e8959bc85907ef46c1
#
_entry.id   a7b7a73fd0c140e8959bc85907ef46c1
#
_cell.length_a   1.000
_cell.length_b   1.000
_cell.length_c   1.000
_cell.angle_alpha   90.00
_cell.angle_beta   90.00
_cell.angle_gamma   90.00
#
_symmetry.space_group_name_H-M   'P 1'
#
loop_
_entity.id
_entity.type
_entity.pdbx_description
1 polymer ?
#
loop_
_entity_poly.entity_id
_entity_poly.type
_entity_poly.pdbx_seq_one_letter_code
_entity_poly.pdbx_strand_id
1 'polypeptide(L)'
;SAPKPFQVSRPQRRTMLSRHFSSIVENLVGSGDSYAELSVERIITAGGISRSTFYSYFDDKGDLLVAMAQDVIGDLVGVGHAWWDLSPDATKADLRRALRLPINTYRAHRTIFGAVVETAAYDARVREQQQSLIDQVVASLADHITAAQKAGTADSTIDPKRGAQWTVWMLEHGLYQLVSSADETEVEQLLDAVTDMIWRIFYAGYRPEVG
;
A
#
# COMPACT_ATOMS: atom_id res chain seq x y z
N SER A 1 -34.84 25.48 -16.76
CA SER A 1 -33.72 24.66 -17.28
C SER A 1 -33.42 23.60 -16.24
N ALA A 2 -33.67 22.31 -16.55
CA ALA A 2 -33.36 21.19 -15.65
C ALA A 2 -31.83 21.05 -15.50
N PRO A 3 -31.30 20.76 -14.30
CA PRO A 3 -29.90 20.55 -14.12
C PRO A 3 -29.46 19.33 -14.94
N LYS A 4 -28.39 19.49 -15.75
CA LYS A 4 -27.79 18.37 -16.50
C LYS A 4 -27.35 17.27 -15.52
N PRO A 5 -27.67 16.00 -15.76
CA PRO A 5 -27.17 14.92 -14.92
C PRO A 5 -25.66 14.97 -14.87
N PHE A 6 -25.07 14.79 -13.68
CA PHE A 6 -23.63 14.73 -13.44
C PHE A 6 -23.02 13.69 -14.38
N GLN A 7 -22.43 14.13 -15.47
CA GLN A 7 -21.67 13.23 -16.35
C GLN A 7 -20.35 12.91 -15.64
N VAL A 8 -20.23 11.68 -15.17
CA VAL A 8 -18.98 11.12 -14.63
C VAL A 8 -17.89 11.25 -15.71
N SER A 9 -16.78 11.90 -15.42
CA SER A 9 -15.68 12.06 -16.35
C SER A 9 -15.01 10.72 -16.71
N ARG A 10 -14.29 10.68 -17.85
CA ARG A 10 -13.57 9.45 -18.25
C ARG A 10 -12.59 8.96 -17.16
N PRO A 11 -11.77 9.82 -16.51
CA PRO A 11 -10.93 9.39 -15.39
C PRO A 11 -11.73 8.79 -14.22
N GLN A 12 -12.81 9.42 -13.83
CA GLN A 12 -13.67 8.90 -12.74
C GLN A 12 -14.27 7.54 -13.10
N ARG A 13 -14.69 7.34 -14.35
CA ARG A 13 -15.18 6.02 -14.81
C ARG A 13 -14.08 4.96 -14.80
N ARG A 14 -12.85 5.33 -15.17
CA ARG A 14 -11.69 4.43 -15.10
C ARG A 14 -11.44 3.98 -13.66
N THR A 15 -11.45 4.91 -12.70
CA THR A 15 -11.32 4.58 -11.26
C THR A 15 -12.47 3.71 -10.74
N MET A 16 -13.71 3.97 -11.15
CA MET A 16 -14.84 3.11 -10.77
C MET A 16 -14.70 1.70 -11.33
N LEU A 17 -14.21 1.57 -12.57
CA LEU A 17 -13.97 0.27 -13.19
C LEU A 17 -12.79 -0.47 -12.58
N SER A 18 -11.68 0.22 -12.24
CA SER A 18 -10.54 -0.42 -11.57
C SER A 18 -10.94 -1.00 -10.20
N ARG A 19 -11.71 -0.26 -9.41
CA ARG A 19 -12.26 -0.74 -8.14
C ARG A 19 -13.21 -1.93 -8.31
N HIS A 20 -14.09 -1.87 -9.31
CA HIS A 20 -14.97 -2.99 -9.64
C HIS A 20 -14.15 -4.25 -10.00
N PHE A 21 -13.11 -4.09 -10.82
CA PHE A 21 -12.25 -5.21 -11.21
C PHE A 21 -11.34 -5.70 -10.07
N SER A 22 -10.97 -4.87 -9.09
CA SER A 22 -10.17 -5.32 -7.95
C SER A 22 -10.85 -6.47 -7.22
N SER A 23 -12.12 -6.32 -6.83
CA SER A 23 -12.87 -7.40 -6.15
C SER A 23 -13.08 -8.64 -7.03
N ILE A 24 -13.24 -8.46 -8.33
CA ILE A 24 -13.38 -9.58 -9.27
C ILE A 24 -12.06 -10.35 -9.39
N VAL A 25 -10.95 -9.65 -9.56
CA VAL A 25 -9.61 -10.27 -9.65
C VAL A 25 -9.26 -10.97 -8.33
N GLU A 26 -9.54 -10.36 -7.18
CA GLU A 26 -9.36 -10.98 -5.87
C GLU A 26 -10.13 -12.31 -5.75
N ASN A 27 -11.37 -12.36 -6.22
CA ASN A 27 -12.17 -13.57 -6.22
C ASN A 27 -11.63 -14.64 -7.21
N LEU A 28 -11.23 -14.24 -8.42
CA LEU A 28 -10.70 -15.16 -9.43
C LEU A 28 -9.37 -15.77 -9.00
N VAL A 29 -8.45 -14.96 -8.48
CA VAL A 29 -7.15 -15.42 -7.97
C VAL A 29 -7.32 -16.23 -6.68
N GLY A 30 -8.24 -15.83 -5.80
CA GLY A 30 -8.57 -16.58 -4.58
C GLY A 30 -9.10 -18.00 -4.83
N SER A 31 -9.58 -18.27 -6.06
CA SER A 31 -9.98 -19.62 -6.49
C SER A 31 -8.83 -20.49 -7.05
N GLY A 32 -7.58 -20.00 -7.02
CA GLY A 32 -6.39 -20.76 -7.35
C GLY A 32 -5.65 -20.36 -8.62
N ASP A 33 -6.13 -19.33 -9.33
CA ASP A 33 -5.43 -18.79 -10.50
C ASP A 33 -4.39 -17.74 -10.08
N SER A 34 -3.30 -17.57 -10.85
CA SER A 34 -2.46 -16.38 -10.75
C SER A 34 -2.99 -15.25 -11.67
N TYR A 35 -2.69 -13.98 -11.32
CA TYR A 35 -3.05 -12.87 -12.20
C TYR A 35 -2.42 -13.01 -13.61
N ALA A 36 -1.22 -13.56 -13.68
CA ALA A 36 -0.52 -13.80 -14.94
C ALA A 36 -1.32 -14.73 -15.88
N GLU A 37 -2.02 -15.73 -15.34
CA GLU A 37 -2.81 -16.72 -16.09
C GLU A 37 -4.20 -16.21 -16.46
N LEU A 38 -4.71 -15.15 -15.82
CA LEU A 38 -6.02 -14.59 -16.16
C LEU A 38 -5.97 -13.94 -17.54
N SER A 39 -6.89 -14.37 -18.44
CA SER A 39 -7.12 -13.68 -19.70
C SER A 39 -8.03 -12.46 -19.53
N VAL A 40 -7.90 -11.47 -20.43
CA VAL A 40 -8.81 -10.32 -20.46
C VAL A 40 -10.26 -10.79 -20.63
N GLU A 41 -10.50 -11.79 -21.47
CA GLU A 41 -11.84 -12.37 -21.70
C GLU A 41 -12.47 -12.89 -20.41
N ARG A 42 -11.68 -13.54 -19.56
CA ARG A 42 -12.16 -14.07 -18.29
C ARG A 42 -12.48 -12.94 -17.29
N ILE A 43 -11.64 -11.91 -17.24
CA ILE A 43 -11.82 -10.73 -16.40
C ILE A 43 -13.10 -9.97 -16.80
N ILE A 44 -13.29 -9.66 -18.10
CA ILE A 44 -14.45 -8.92 -18.57
C ILE A 44 -15.75 -9.71 -18.45
N THR A 45 -15.70 -11.03 -18.65
CA THR A 45 -16.87 -11.91 -18.46
C THR A 45 -17.32 -11.90 -17.00
N ALA A 46 -16.39 -12.05 -16.07
CA ALA A 46 -16.68 -11.97 -14.64
C ALA A 46 -17.13 -10.55 -14.24
N GLY A 47 -16.59 -9.51 -14.88
CA GLY A 47 -16.93 -8.11 -14.64
C GLY A 47 -18.23 -7.63 -15.30
N GLY A 48 -18.83 -8.45 -16.15
CA GLY A 48 -20.11 -8.11 -16.82
C GLY A 48 -20.02 -6.94 -17.78
N ILE A 49 -18.84 -6.68 -18.37
CA ILE A 49 -18.65 -5.61 -19.36
C ILE A 49 -18.25 -6.18 -20.75
N SER A 50 -18.48 -5.37 -21.79
CA SER A 50 -18.06 -5.75 -23.14
C SER A 50 -16.55 -5.53 -23.34
N ARG A 51 -15.97 -6.26 -24.31
CA ARG A 51 -14.58 -6.09 -24.74
C ARG A 51 -14.31 -4.64 -25.19
N SER A 52 -15.22 -4.04 -25.93
CA SER A 52 -15.09 -2.63 -26.37
C SER A 52 -15.10 -1.67 -25.19
N THR A 53 -15.90 -1.93 -24.16
CA THR A 53 -15.91 -1.11 -22.95
C THR A 53 -14.56 -1.23 -22.24
N PHE A 54 -14.02 -2.44 -22.08
CA PHE A 54 -12.70 -2.64 -21.45
C PHE A 54 -11.62 -1.83 -22.15
N TYR A 55 -11.44 -2.02 -23.46
CA TYR A 55 -10.40 -1.34 -24.25
C TYR A 55 -10.63 0.17 -24.44
N SER A 56 -11.81 0.70 -24.07
CA SER A 56 -12.02 2.15 -23.97
C SER A 56 -11.35 2.78 -22.76
N TYR A 57 -10.99 1.99 -21.73
CA TYR A 57 -10.43 2.46 -20.46
C TYR A 57 -9.06 1.89 -20.13
N PHE A 58 -8.74 0.70 -20.63
CA PHE A 58 -7.49 -0.02 -20.34
C PHE A 58 -6.90 -0.55 -21.65
N ASP A 59 -5.61 -0.32 -21.85
CA ASP A 59 -4.92 -0.78 -23.05
C ASP A 59 -4.72 -2.30 -23.04
N ASP A 60 -4.44 -2.86 -21.87
CA ASP A 60 -4.28 -4.28 -21.62
C ASP A 60 -4.49 -4.62 -20.13
N LYS A 61 -4.26 -5.88 -19.72
CA LYS A 61 -4.39 -6.28 -18.31
C LYS A 61 -3.29 -5.70 -17.42
N GLY A 62 -2.13 -5.34 -17.97
CA GLY A 62 -1.07 -4.63 -17.22
C GLY A 62 -1.52 -3.22 -16.84
N ASP A 63 -2.15 -2.50 -17.79
CA ASP A 63 -2.71 -1.17 -17.54
C ASP A 63 -3.89 -1.22 -16.55
N LEU A 64 -4.72 -2.27 -16.58
CA LEU A 64 -5.73 -2.53 -15.55
C LEU A 64 -5.08 -2.74 -14.17
N LEU A 65 -4.01 -3.56 -14.11
CA LEU A 65 -3.31 -3.82 -12.85
C LEU A 65 -2.71 -2.54 -12.26
N VAL A 66 -2.10 -1.68 -13.08
CA VAL A 66 -1.60 -0.36 -12.67
C VAL A 66 -2.74 0.47 -12.06
N ALA A 67 -3.91 0.50 -12.69
CA ALA A 67 -5.05 1.26 -12.17
C ALA A 67 -5.57 0.70 -10.85
N MET A 68 -5.68 -0.63 -10.72
CA MET A 68 -6.08 -1.28 -9.45
C MET A 68 -5.04 -1.02 -8.35
N ALA A 69 -3.75 -1.12 -8.68
CA ALA A 69 -2.66 -0.85 -7.74
C ALA A 69 -2.69 0.59 -7.22
N GLN A 70 -2.94 1.57 -8.08
CA GLN A 70 -3.04 2.98 -7.68
C GLN A 70 -4.13 3.20 -6.61
N ASP A 71 -5.29 2.59 -6.78
CA ASP A 71 -6.40 2.69 -5.81
C ASP A 71 -6.00 2.06 -4.46
N VAL A 72 -5.51 0.81 -4.48
CA VAL A 72 -5.14 0.05 -3.27
C VAL A 72 -3.97 0.69 -2.52
N ILE A 73 -2.99 1.22 -3.25
CA ILE A 73 -1.84 1.90 -2.63
C ILE A 73 -2.26 3.26 -2.07
N GLY A 74 -3.19 3.95 -2.73
CA GLY A 74 -3.81 5.15 -2.17
C GLY A 74 -4.41 4.89 -0.79
N ASP A 75 -5.10 3.78 -0.63
CA ASP A 75 -5.65 3.34 0.65
C ASP A 75 -4.53 3.01 1.67
N LEU A 76 -3.47 2.32 1.24
CA LEU A 76 -2.33 1.98 2.10
C LEU A 76 -1.57 3.23 2.58
N VAL A 77 -1.32 4.18 1.68
CA VAL A 77 -0.70 5.48 2.02
C VAL A 77 -1.61 6.27 2.96
N GLY A 78 -2.93 6.27 2.70
CA GLY A 78 -3.91 6.94 3.53
C GLY A 78 -3.89 6.46 4.99
N VAL A 79 -3.81 5.15 5.21
CA VAL A 79 -3.71 4.61 6.58
C VAL A 79 -2.32 4.77 7.18
N GLY A 80 -1.28 4.97 6.39
CA GLY A 80 0.09 5.27 6.84
C GLY A 80 0.17 6.57 7.64
N HIS A 81 -0.72 7.53 7.38
CA HIS A 81 -0.83 8.77 8.15
C HIS A 81 -1.04 8.54 9.65
N ALA A 82 -1.64 7.42 10.05
CA ALA A 82 -1.77 7.08 11.47
C ALA A 82 -0.42 6.99 12.21
N TRP A 83 0.66 6.66 11.49
CA TRP A 83 2.01 6.70 12.06
C TRP A 83 2.63 8.11 11.97
N TRP A 84 2.53 8.76 10.80
CA TRP A 84 3.11 10.09 10.62
C TRP A 84 2.46 11.16 11.52
N ASP A 85 1.19 10.96 11.89
CA ASP A 85 0.41 11.89 12.72
C ASP A 85 0.51 11.55 14.23
N LEU A 86 1.39 10.61 14.62
CA LEU A 86 1.60 10.32 16.04
C LEU A 86 2.12 11.56 16.77
N SER A 87 1.53 11.80 17.93
CA SER A 87 1.91 12.88 18.84
C SER A 87 3.35 12.69 19.36
N PRO A 88 4.07 13.77 19.71
CA PRO A 88 5.42 13.68 20.27
C PRO A 88 5.54 12.84 21.55
N ASP A 89 4.46 12.71 22.31
CA ASP A 89 4.37 11.89 23.53
C ASP A 89 3.80 10.49 23.28
N ALA A 90 3.65 10.10 21.99
CA ALA A 90 3.14 8.80 21.63
C ALA A 90 3.96 7.65 22.22
N THR A 91 3.26 6.63 22.65
CA THR A 91 3.86 5.43 23.22
C THR A 91 4.11 4.37 22.16
N LYS A 92 4.89 3.35 22.50
CA LYS A 92 5.06 2.15 21.66
C LYS A 92 3.71 1.47 21.34
N ALA A 93 2.74 1.53 22.27
CA ALA A 93 1.41 1.00 22.03
C ALA A 93 0.64 1.81 20.98
N ASP A 94 0.88 3.12 20.89
CA ASP A 94 0.30 3.98 19.85
C ASP A 94 0.89 3.65 18.49
N LEU A 95 2.21 3.48 18.41
CA LEU A 95 2.89 3.03 17.19
C LEU A 95 2.34 1.66 16.73
N ARG A 96 2.16 0.71 17.64
CA ARG A 96 1.59 -0.60 17.33
C ARG A 96 0.20 -0.49 16.72
N ARG A 97 -0.67 0.37 17.27
CA ARG A 97 -2.00 0.62 16.71
C ARG A 97 -1.92 1.22 15.31
N ALA A 98 -1.01 2.16 15.11
CA ALA A 98 -0.79 2.79 13.82
C ALA A 98 -0.29 1.79 12.76
N LEU A 99 0.66 0.92 13.10
CA LEU A 99 1.21 -0.10 12.19
C LEU A 99 0.22 -1.23 11.87
N ARG A 100 -0.76 -1.48 12.73
CA ARG A 100 -1.83 -2.45 12.44
C ARG A 100 -2.65 -2.08 11.20
N LEU A 101 -2.88 -0.79 10.96
CA LEU A 101 -3.73 -0.32 9.86
C LEU A 101 -3.14 -0.70 8.49
N PRO A 102 -1.88 -0.38 8.14
CA PRO A 102 -1.29 -0.81 6.88
C PRO A 102 -1.20 -2.34 6.75
N ILE A 103 -0.96 -3.09 7.84
CA ILE A 103 -0.98 -4.55 7.81
C ILE A 103 -2.38 -5.08 7.42
N ASN A 104 -3.44 -4.56 8.03
CA ASN A 104 -4.81 -4.97 7.72
C ASN A 104 -5.20 -4.58 6.29
N THR A 105 -4.84 -3.38 5.84
CA THR A 105 -5.08 -2.93 4.46
C THR A 105 -4.33 -3.80 3.46
N TYR A 106 -3.07 -4.11 3.72
CA TYR A 106 -2.29 -5.03 2.88
C TYR A 106 -2.98 -6.41 2.77
N ARG A 107 -3.39 -6.99 3.90
CA ARG A 107 -4.05 -8.31 3.93
C ARG A 107 -5.37 -8.32 3.16
N ALA A 108 -6.15 -7.25 3.25
CA ALA A 108 -7.39 -7.10 2.50
C ALA A 108 -7.17 -7.12 0.98
N HIS A 109 -6.02 -6.62 0.51
CA HIS A 109 -5.70 -6.48 -0.90
C HIS A 109 -4.45 -7.27 -1.34
N ARG A 110 -4.07 -8.31 -0.57
CA ARG A 110 -2.84 -9.09 -0.81
C ARG A 110 -2.73 -9.65 -2.23
N THR A 111 -3.87 -9.97 -2.85
CA THR A 111 -3.93 -10.48 -4.22
C THR A 111 -3.43 -9.44 -5.24
N ILE A 112 -3.88 -8.19 -5.10
CA ILE A 112 -3.45 -7.11 -6.00
C ILE A 112 -1.97 -6.78 -5.77
N PHE A 113 -1.53 -6.70 -4.51
CA PHE A 113 -0.12 -6.46 -4.19
C PHE A 113 0.78 -7.58 -4.73
N GLY A 114 0.38 -8.86 -4.55
CA GLY A 114 1.10 -10.00 -5.11
C GLY A 114 1.19 -9.94 -6.63
N ALA A 115 0.07 -9.65 -7.30
CA ALA A 115 0.02 -9.48 -8.75
C ALA A 115 0.95 -8.35 -9.25
N VAL A 116 1.06 -7.25 -8.50
CA VAL A 116 1.98 -6.14 -8.82
C VAL A 116 3.43 -6.61 -8.72
N VAL A 117 3.83 -7.26 -7.62
CA VAL A 117 5.20 -7.76 -7.42
C VAL A 117 5.58 -8.75 -8.52
N GLU A 118 4.72 -9.71 -8.83
CA GLU A 118 4.94 -10.71 -9.87
C GLU A 118 5.03 -10.08 -11.26
N THR A 119 4.12 -9.15 -11.59
CA THR A 119 4.06 -8.51 -12.91
C THR A 119 5.22 -7.53 -13.13
N ALA A 120 5.67 -6.84 -12.09
CA ALA A 120 6.80 -5.92 -12.15
C ALA A 120 8.12 -6.62 -12.60
N ALA A 121 8.21 -7.93 -12.44
CA ALA A 121 9.36 -8.70 -12.91
C ALA A 121 9.53 -8.66 -14.44
N TYR A 122 8.44 -8.54 -15.20
CA TYR A 122 8.44 -8.60 -16.67
C TYR A 122 7.72 -7.44 -17.37
N ASP A 123 6.89 -6.62 -16.68
CA ASP A 123 6.26 -5.41 -17.23
C ASP A 123 6.90 -4.14 -16.64
N ALA A 124 7.59 -3.37 -17.48
CA ALA A 124 8.29 -2.17 -17.07
C ALA A 124 7.34 -1.09 -16.53
N ARG A 125 6.12 -0.95 -17.07
CA ARG A 125 5.12 0.05 -16.62
C ARG A 125 4.68 -0.24 -15.18
N VAL A 126 4.42 -1.52 -14.87
CA VAL A 126 4.04 -1.95 -13.53
C VAL A 126 5.19 -1.72 -12.55
N ARG A 127 6.42 -2.05 -12.96
CA ARG A 127 7.62 -1.82 -12.14
C ARG A 127 7.86 -0.33 -11.86
N GLU A 128 7.74 0.54 -12.87
CA GLU A 128 7.90 1.99 -12.73
C GLU A 128 6.82 2.56 -11.79
N GLN A 129 5.59 2.09 -11.92
CA GLN A 129 4.50 2.49 -11.03
C GLN A 129 4.75 2.06 -9.58
N GLN A 130 5.15 0.81 -9.36
CA GLN A 130 5.51 0.32 -8.02
C GLN A 130 6.62 1.17 -7.42
N GLN A 131 7.70 1.43 -8.18
CA GLN A 131 8.82 2.24 -7.72
C GLN A 131 8.39 3.67 -7.35
N SER A 132 7.59 4.31 -8.21
CA SER A 132 7.07 5.66 -7.95
C SER A 132 6.27 5.75 -6.64
N LEU A 133 5.51 4.71 -6.33
CA LEU A 133 4.72 4.65 -5.09
C LEU A 133 5.60 4.44 -3.86
N ILE A 134 6.58 3.55 -3.95
CA ILE A 134 7.58 3.35 -2.89
C ILE A 134 8.32 4.67 -2.62
N ASP A 135 8.73 5.38 -3.67
CA ASP A 135 9.44 6.66 -3.53
C ASP A 135 8.57 7.73 -2.82
N GLN A 136 7.27 7.76 -3.07
CA GLN A 136 6.34 8.65 -2.36
C GLN A 136 6.23 8.31 -0.87
N VAL A 137 6.12 7.02 -0.53
CA VAL A 137 6.08 6.57 0.87
C VAL A 137 7.41 6.88 1.58
N VAL A 138 8.54 6.66 0.91
CA VAL A 138 9.88 7.00 1.42
C VAL A 138 9.98 8.50 1.71
N ALA A 139 9.51 9.35 0.81
CA ALA A 139 9.53 10.80 1.02
C ALA A 139 8.68 11.21 2.24
N SER A 140 7.45 10.68 2.35
CA SER A 140 6.56 10.97 3.47
C SER A 140 7.15 10.53 4.81
N LEU A 141 7.75 9.33 4.87
CA LEU A 141 8.41 8.85 6.08
C LEU A 141 9.66 9.66 6.43
N ALA A 142 10.46 10.08 5.43
CA ALA A 142 11.63 10.91 5.65
C ALA A 142 11.26 12.28 6.24
N ASP A 143 10.17 12.88 5.74
CA ASP A 143 9.63 14.14 6.26
C ASP A 143 9.16 13.98 7.72
N HIS A 144 8.47 12.88 8.03
CA HIS A 144 8.05 12.55 9.41
C HIS A 144 9.27 12.40 10.34
N ILE A 145 10.29 11.61 9.94
CA ILE A 145 11.50 11.44 10.74
C ILE A 145 12.18 12.79 10.98
N THR A 146 12.30 13.63 9.94
CA THR A 146 12.89 14.97 10.04
C THR A 146 12.13 15.85 11.03
N ALA A 147 10.79 15.83 10.98
CA ALA A 147 9.96 16.58 11.92
C ALA A 147 10.10 16.08 13.35
N ALA A 148 10.11 14.75 13.55
CA ALA A 148 10.30 14.15 14.86
C ALA A 148 11.70 14.44 15.45
N GLN A 149 12.76 14.45 14.63
CA GLN A 149 14.10 14.87 15.07
C GLN A 149 14.14 16.33 15.49
N LYS A 150 13.50 17.24 14.74
CA LYS A 150 13.38 18.66 15.12
C LYS A 150 12.61 18.87 16.41
N ALA A 151 11.59 18.04 16.65
CA ALA A 151 10.83 18.03 17.91
C ALA A 151 11.58 17.34 19.07
N GLY A 152 12.73 16.71 18.80
CA GLY A 152 13.50 15.96 19.79
C GLY A 152 12.86 14.63 20.18
N THR A 153 11.95 14.08 19.41
CA THR A 153 11.23 12.83 19.70
C THR A 153 11.74 11.63 18.90
N ALA A 154 12.70 11.83 18.02
CA ALA A 154 13.37 10.77 17.27
C ALA A 154 14.90 10.92 17.32
N ASP A 155 15.60 9.80 17.14
CA ASP A 155 17.06 9.75 17.16
C ASP A 155 17.66 10.62 16.04
N SER A 156 18.38 11.67 16.42
CA SER A 156 19.01 12.63 15.51
C SER A 156 20.23 12.07 14.75
N THR A 157 20.73 10.90 15.13
CA THR A 157 21.88 10.26 14.46
C THR A 157 21.49 9.52 13.19
N ILE A 158 20.19 9.27 12.98
CA ILE A 158 19.68 8.57 11.79
C ILE A 158 19.52 9.56 10.66
N ASP A 159 20.10 9.26 9.49
CA ASP A 159 19.77 9.99 8.25
C ASP A 159 18.30 9.74 7.88
N PRO A 160 17.44 10.77 7.81
CA PRO A 160 16.00 10.58 7.60
C PRO A 160 15.68 9.87 6.28
N LYS A 161 16.37 10.24 5.20
CA LYS A 161 16.11 9.66 3.89
C LYS A 161 16.54 8.19 3.83
N ARG A 162 17.74 7.86 4.33
CA ARG A 162 18.25 6.49 4.31
C ARG A 162 17.50 5.60 5.30
N GLY A 163 17.16 6.13 6.48
CA GLY A 163 16.31 5.44 7.45
C GLY A 163 14.94 5.13 6.86
N ALA A 164 14.31 6.09 6.20
CA ALA A 164 13.04 5.88 5.51
C ALA A 164 13.16 4.83 4.39
N GLN A 165 14.20 4.90 3.55
CA GLN A 165 14.41 3.92 2.47
C GLN A 165 14.48 2.49 3.01
N TRP A 166 15.34 2.23 3.99
CA TRP A 166 15.47 0.90 4.58
C TRP A 166 14.18 0.43 5.24
N THR A 167 13.51 1.32 5.97
CA THR A 167 12.26 0.98 6.65
C THR A 167 11.15 0.62 5.68
N VAL A 168 10.95 1.42 4.63
CA VAL A 168 9.89 1.18 3.64
C VAL A 168 10.14 -0.13 2.88
N TRP A 169 11.38 -0.40 2.45
CA TRP A 169 11.70 -1.66 1.78
C TRP A 169 11.57 -2.87 2.71
N MET A 170 11.97 -2.73 3.96
CA MET A 170 11.76 -3.78 4.96
C MET A 170 10.27 -4.08 5.17
N LEU A 171 9.44 -3.05 5.29
CA LEU A 171 7.99 -3.19 5.47
C LEU A 171 7.33 -3.77 4.22
N GLU A 172 7.62 -3.24 3.03
CA GLU A 172 7.06 -3.72 1.76
C GLU A 172 7.35 -5.21 1.58
N HIS A 173 8.61 -5.60 1.70
CA HIS A 173 9.00 -6.99 1.51
C HIS A 173 8.49 -7.90 2.64
N GLY A 174 8.47 -7.42 3.87
CA GLY A 174 7.89 -8.13 5.02
C GLY A 174 6.39 -8.37 4.87
N LEU A 175 5.63 -7.38 4.40
CA LEU A 175 4.21 -7.54 4.10
C LEU A 175 3.98 -8.63 3.04
N TYR A 176 4.76 -8.61 1.97
CA TYR A 176 4.66 -9.60 0.89
C TYR A 176 5.06 -11.01 1.33
N GLN A 177 6.21 -11.17 1.99
CA GLN A 177 6.76 -12.49 2.30
C GLN A 177 6.23 -13.11 3.59
N LEU A 178 5.91 -12.30 4.59
CA LEU A 178 5.56 -12.79 5.91
C LEU A 178 4.05 -12.67 6.20
N VAL A 179 3.46 -11.50 5.89
CA VAL A 179 2.08 -11.20 6.30
C VAL A 179 1.03 -11.78 5.34
N SER A 180 1.36 -11.93 4.06
CA SER A 180 0.39 -12.34 3.02
C SER A 180 -0.27 -13.69 3.29
N SER A 181 0.46 -14.64 3.86
CA SER A 181 0.01 -16.01 4.15
C SER A 181 -0.17 -16.31 5.64
N ALA A 182 0.17 -15.37 6.53
CA ALA A 182 0.12 -15.54 7.97
C ALA A 182 -1.31 -15.68 8.50
N ASP A 183 -1.52 -16.52 9.49
CA ASP A 183 -2.76 -16.56 10.27
C ASP A 183 -2.83 -15.38 11.27
N GLU A 184 -3.96 -15.22 11.95
CA GLU A 184 -4.16 -14.10 12.88
C GLU A 184 -3.15 -14.08 14.03
N THR A 185 -2.77 -15.25 14.55
CA THR A 185 -1.81 -15.35 15.65
C THR A 185 -0.42 -14.94 15.20
N GLU A 186 -0.01 -15.39 14.03
CA GLU A 186 1.27 -15.05 13.41
C GLU A 186 1.33 -13.56 13.04
N VAL A 187 0.23 -12.99 12.52
CA VAL A 187 0.13 -11.55 12.25
C VAL A 187 0.34 -10.71 13.50
N GLU A 188 -0.24 -11.10 14.65
CA GLU A 188 -0.02 -10.40 15.90
C GLU A 188 1.46 -10.44 16.33
N GLN A 189 2.11 -11.59 16.19
CA GLN A 189 3.54 -11.74 16.49
C GLN A 189 4.43 -10.91 15.56
N LEU A 190 4.11 -10.89 14.26
CA LEU A 190 4.81 -10.06 13.27
C LEU A 190 4.63 -8.57 13.55
N LEU A 191 3.41 -8.15 13.92
CA LEU A 191 3.12 -6.78 14.30
C LEU A 191 3.89 -6.37 15.56
N ASP A 192 3.97 -7.23 16.57
CA ASP A 192 4.76 -6.96 17.77
C ASP A 192 6.25 -6.81 17.43
N ALA A 193 6.79 -7.73 16.65
CA ALA A 193 8.18 -7.70 16.24
C ALA A 193 8.54 -6.45 15.44
N VAL A 194 7.75 -6.09 14.42
CA VAL A 194 8.02 -4.90 13.60
C VAL A 194 7.84 -3.60 14.41
N THR A 195 6.88 -3.57 15.34
CA THR A 195 6.72 -2.45 16.26
C THR A 195 7.95 -2.25 17.14
N ASP A 196 8.50 -3.35 17.68
CA ASP A 196 9.71 -3.34 18.51
C ASP A 196 10.92 -2.83 17.71
N MET A 197 11.07 -3.29 16.46
CA MET A 197 12.16 -2.86 15.59
C MET A 197 12.07 -1.37 15.27
N ILE A 198 10.92 -0.88 14.81
CA ILE A 198 10.71 0.52 14.45
C ILE A 198 10.86 1.43 15.68
N TRP A 199 10.29 1.01 16.82
CA TRP A 199 10.43 1.76 18.07
C TRP A 199 11.90 1.94 18.48
N ARG A 200 12.68 0.88 18.43
CA ARG A 200 14.10 0.91 18.77
C ARG A 200 14.93 1.72 17.78
N ILE A 201 14.60 1.65 16.50
CA ILE A 201 15.33 2.39 15.47
C ILE A 201 15.12 3.91 15.64
N PHE A 202 13.87 4.35 15.79
CA PHE A 202 13.58 5.78 15.72
C PHE A 202 13.35 6.47 17.06
N TYR A 203 12.83 5.76 18.08
CA TYR A 203 12.30 6.40 19.28
C TYR A 203 12.98 5.98 20.59
N ALA A 204 13.65 4.82 20.66
CA ALA A 204 14.19 4.30 21.93
C ALA A 204 15.40 5.08 22.49
N GLY A 205 16.08 5.88 21.67
CA GLY A 205 17.16 6.78 22.09
C GLY A 205 16.67 8.09 22.74
N TYR A 206 15.39 8.39 22.56
CA TYR A 206 14.79 9.60 23.12
C TYR A 206 14.32 9.34 24.56
N ARG A 207 15.11 9.75 25.53
CA ARG A 207 14.65 10.05 26.87
C ARG A 207 14.59 11.57 26.97
N PRO A 208 13.39 12.19 27.18
CA PRO A 208 13.36 13.57 27.62
C PRO A 208 14.23 13.65 28.89
N GLU A 209 15.22 14.53 28.88
CA GLU A 209 15.90 14.88 30.13
C GLU A 209 14.81 15.40 31.07
N VAL A 210 14.51 14.63 32.12
CA VAL A 210 13.61 15.05 33.19
C VAL A 210 14.40 16.09 33.94
N GLY A 211 14.13 17.38 33.60
CA GLY A 211 14.61 18.53 34.35
C GLY A 211 13.81 18.73 35.66
#